data_b293d0ee62fabbaac8d3dc66cfc0a35b
#
_entry.id   b293d0ee62fabbaac8d3dc66cfc0a35b
#
_cell.length_a   1.000
_cell.length_b   1.000
_cell.length_c   1.000
_cell.angle_alpha   90.00
_cell.angle_beta   90.00
_cell.angle_gamma   90.00
#
_symmetry.space_group_name_H-M   'P 1'
#
loop_
_entity.id
_entity.type
_entity.pdbx_description
1 polymer ?
#
loop_
_entity_poly.entity_id
_entity_poly.type
_entity_poly.pdbx_seq_one_letter_code
_entity_poly.pdbx_strand_id
1 'polypeptide(L)'
;MRVLMISKACLVGAYQRKLEEIARHDDVELTVAVPPSWRDERGELALERAYTAGYALVVERMLFNGHFHTHFYPRLGRRIAQVRPDLVHIDEEPYNLATAHATWLARRSGAHTLFFSWQNINRRYPWPFDWIERYVLRHSDYGIVGNQAAGQVWRDKGYRGPLAVIPQFGVDPKLFKPDGRAPRREFVIGFIGRLVFEKGVDMLVKAAAALPGAWRLVFCGGGPERETLERLAQELNISDRVTFDGWQDSTQMPQYYRKLDVLALPSRTRPNWMEQFGRVLVEAM
;
A
#
# COMPACT_ATOMS: atom_id res chain seq x y z
N MET A 1 -9.47 -19.81 -15.98
CA MET A 1 -10.32 -18.80 -15.30
C MET A 1 -9.94 -17.41 -15.78
N ARG A 2 -10.87 -16.63 -16.33
CA ARG A 2 -10.62 -15.24 -16.76
C ARG A 2 -10.82 -14.30 -15.58
N VAL A 3 -9.81 -13.54 -15.25
CA VAL A 3 -9.83 -12.60 -14.12
C VAL A 3 -9.65 -11.17 -14.62
N LEU A 4 -10.57 -10.29 -14.25
CA LEU A 4 -10.42 -8.85 -14.41
C LEU A 4 -10.09 -8.23 -13.06
N MET A 5 -8.85 -7.78 -12.86
CA MET A 5 -8.47 -7.01 -11.68
C MET A 5 -8.61 -5.51 -11.96
N ILE A 6 -9.14 -4.76 -11.00
CA ILE A 6 -9.26 -3.31 -11.04
C ILE A 6 -8.42 -2.76 -9.90
N SER A 7 -7.35 -2.03 -10.18
CA SER A 7 -6.40 -1.60 -9.16
C SER A 7 -5.74 -0.28 -9.51
N LYS A 8 -6.01 0.79 -8.75
CA LYS A 8 -5.22 2.01 -8.85
C LYS A 8 -3.85 1.88 -8.16
N ALA A 9 -3.69 0.94 -7.25
CA ALA A 9 -2.40 0.68 -6.60
C ALA A 9 -1.34 0.20 -7.61
N CYS A 10 -1.75 -0.52 -8.66
CA CYS A 10 -0.87 -0.99 -9.72
C CYS A 10 -0.40 0.10 -10.70
N LEU A 11 -0.66 1.39 -10.43
CA LEU A 11 0.06 2.50 -11.05
C LEU A 11 1.55 2.46 -10.70
N VAL A 12 1.89 2.03 -9.49
CA VAL A 12 3.27 1.86 -9.04
C VAL A 12 3.86 0.60 -9.64
N GLY A 13 4.94 0.74 -10.41
CA GLY A 13 5.58 -0.38 -11.12
C GLY A 13 5.99 -1.53 -10.20
N ALA A 14 6.54 -1.23 -9.02
CA ALA A 14 6.92 -2.25 -8.03
C ALA A 14 5.74 -3.13 -7.58
N TYR A 15 4.50 -2.64 -7.63
CA TYR A 15 3.31 -3.42 -7.24
C TYR A 15 2.81 -4.34 -8.36
N GLN A 16 3.33 -4.16 -9.58
CA GLN A 16 2.97 -4.98 -10.73
C GLN A 16 3.66 -6.36 -10.71
N ARG A 17 4.74 -6.53 -9.92
CA ARG A 17 5.44 -7.82 -9.82
C ARG A 17 4.53 -8.96 -9.43
N LYS A 18 3.62 -8.76 -8.48
CA LYS A 18 2.62 -9.77 -8.08
C LYS A 18 1.72 -10.23 -9.24
N LEU A 19 1.49 -9.36 -10.23
CA LEU A 19 0.62 -9.66 -11.36
C LEU A 19 1.28 -10.66 -12.32
N GLU A 20 2.59 -10.53 -12.52
CA GLU A 20 3.35 -11.53 -13.29
C GLU A 20 3.37 -12.88 -12.58
N GLU A 21 3.49 -12.89 -11.23
CA GLU A 21 3.45 -14.15 -10.47
C GLU A 21 2.06 -14.80 -10.54
N ILE A 22 0.97 -14.03 -10.48
CA ILE A 22 -0.39 -14.56 -10.69
C ILE A 22 -0.56 -15.10 -12.12
N ALA A 23 -0.04 -14.38 -13.11
CA ALA A 23 -0.14 -14.78 -14.52
C ALA A 23 0.70 -16.01 -14.91
N ARG A 24 1.60 -16.48 -14.02
CA ARG A 24 2.32 -17.76 -14.21
C ARG A 24 1.46 -19.00 -14.01
N HIS A 25 0.29 -18.85 -13.43
CA HIS A 25 -0.65 -19.95 -13.27
C HIS A 25 -1.40 -20.18 -14.58
N ASP A 26 -1.19 -21.32 -15.21
CA ASP A 26 -1.74 -21.66 -16.54
C ASP A 26 -3.27 -21.62 -16.59
N ASP A 27 -3.94 -21.77 -15.46
CA ASP A 27 -5.40 -21.73 -15.33
C ASP A 27 -5.94 -20.28 -15.15
N VAL A 28 -5.08 -19.25 -15.13
CA VAL A 28 -5.43 -17.84 -14.93
C VAL A 28 -5.11 -17.01 -16.17
N GLU A 29 -6.15 -16.46 -16.81
CA GLU A 29 -6.04 -15.42 -17.83
C GLU A 29 -6.32 -14.06 -17.17
N LEU A 30 -5.26 -13.29 -16.89
CA LEU A 30 -5.33 -12.04 -16.12
C LEU A 30 -5.39 -10.82 -17.02
N THR A 31 -6.41 -9.98 -16.82
CA THR A 31 -6.47 -8.61 -17.33
C THR A 31 -6.50 -7.64 -16.15
N VAL A 32 -5.65 -6.63 -16.15
CA VAL A 32 -5.58 -5.62 -15.07
C VAL A 32 -5.94 -4.25 -15.61
N ALA A 33 -7.02 -3.69 -15.08
CA ALA A 33 -7.49 -2.33 -15.39
C ALA A 33 -6.92 -1.34 -14.38
N VAL A 34 -6.17 -0.35 -14.87
CA VAL A 34 -5.57 0.73 -14.07
C VAL A 34 -6.02 2.08 -14.63
N PRO A 35 -6.10 3.15 -13.83
CA PRO A 35 -6.28 4.50 -14.36
C PRO A 35 -4.98 4.98 -15.07
N PRO A 36 -5.04 6.07 -15.86
CA PRO A 36 -3.83 6.67 -16.45
C PRO A 36 -2.93 7.31 -15.41
N SER A 37 -3.52 7.84 -14.33
CA SER A 37 -2.82 8.49 -13.22
C SER A 37 -3.69 8.53 -11.98
N TRP A 38 -3.07 8.85 -10.83
CA TRP A 38 -3.77 9.17 -9.59
C TRP A 38 -3.17 10.44 -8.98
N ARG A 39 -4.03 11.37 -8.56
CA ARG A 39 -3.62 12.60 -7.88
C ARG A 39 -3.85 12.48 -6.37
N ASP A 40 -2.82 12.77 -5.59
CA ASP A 40 -2.93 12.87 -4.13
C ASP A 40 -2.14 14.09 -3.61
N GLU A 41 -1.99 14.21 -2.30
CA GLU A 41 -1.24 15.28 -1.64
C GLU A 41 0.23 15.41 -2.06
N ARG A 42 0.82 14.35 -2.66
CA ARG A 42 2.19 14.31 -3.17
C ARG A 42 2.30 14.76 -4.63
N GLY A 43 1.17 14.98 -5.31
CA GLY A 43 1.09 15.32 -6.71
C GLY A 43 0.40 14.26 -7.56
N GLU A 44 0.69 14.24 -8.85
CA GLU A 44 0.14 13.29 -9.80
C GLU A 44 1.11 12.13 -10.03
N LEU A 45 0.67 10.93 -9.68
CA LEU A 45 1.36 9.67 -9.94
C LEU A 45 0.86 9.11 -11.28
N ALA A 46 1.71 9.13 -12.30
CA ALA A 46 1.43 8.51 -13.60
C ALA A 46 1.64 6.99 -13.56
N LEU A 47 1.03 6.28 -14.51
CA LEU A 47 1.24 4.84 -14.67
C LEU A 47 2.70 4.53 -15.04
N GLU A 48 3.36 3.77 -14.17
CA GLU A 48 4.61 3.10 -14.47
C GLU A 48 4.33 1.76 -15.18
N ARG A 49 5.26 1.31 -16.04
CA ARG A 49 5.21 -0.02 -16.68
C ARG A 49 6.54 -0.73 -16.43
N ALA A 50 6.60 -1.49 -15.34
CA ALA A 50 7.83 -2.16 -14.93
C ALA A 50 7.76 -3.69 -15.09
N TYR A 51 6.67 -4.30 -14.67
CA TYR A 51 6.45 -5.75 -14.71
C TYR A 51 5.12 -6.01 -15.41
N THR A 52 5.17 -6.27 -16.72
CA THR A 52 3.98 -6.39 -17.60
C THR A 52 3.92 -7.68 -18.40
N ALA A 53 4.74 -8.68 -18.06
CA ALA A 53 4.77 -9.95 -18.76
C ALA A 53 3.65 -10.90 -18.30
N GLY A 54 3.09 -11.64 -19.25
CA GLY A 54 2.15 -12.74 -18.97
C GLY A 54 0.70 -12.31 -18.71
N TYR A 55 0.36 -11.01 -18.66
CA TYR A 55 -1.00 -10.52 -18.48
C TYR A 55 -1.30 -9.28 -19.33
N ALA A 56 -2.56 -8.92 -19.47
CA ALA A 56 -2.99 -7.73 -20.18
C ALA A 56 -3.12 -6.54 -19.22
N LEU A 57 -2.25 -5.51 -19.35
CA LEU A 57 -2.38 -4.25 -18.61
C LEU A 57 -3.14 -3.23 -19.46
N VAL A 58 -4.36 -2.87 -19.05
CA VAL A 58 -5.24 -1.96 -19.77
C VAL A 58 -5.48 -0.67 -19.00
N VAL A 59 -5.43 0.46 -19.70
CA VAL A 59 -5.70 1.77 -19.11
C VAL A 59 -7.19 2.09 -19.25
N GLU A 60 -7.85 2.36 -18.13
CA GLU A 60 -9.25 2.77 -18.07
C GLU A 60 -9.37 4.23 -17.62
N ARG A 61 -10.16 5.01 -18.38
CA ARG A 61 -10.48 6.36 -17.96
C ARG A 61 -11.15 6.35 -16.59
N MET A 62 -10.63 7.18 -15.68
CA MET A 62 -11.20 7.41 -14.36
C MET A 62 -11.85 8.79 -14.32
N LEU A 63 -12.99 8.93 -13.69
CA LEU A 63 -13.60 10.20 -13.29
C LEU A 63 -13.37 10.47 -11.82
N PHE A 64 -13.36 11.75 -11.44
CA PHE A 64 -13.06 12.24 -10.08
C PHE A 64 -11.71 11.75 -9.55
N ASN A 65 -10.68 11.80 -10.42
CA ASN A 65 -9.30 11.50 -10.04
C ASN A 65 -8.86 12.38 -8.85
N GLY A 66 -8.28 11.77 -7.82
CA GLY A 66 -7.91 12.43 -6.56
C GLY A 66 -9.00 12.38 -5.48
N HIS A 67 -10.24 12.04 -5.81
CA HIS A 67 -11.32 11.92 -4.85
C HIS A 67 -11.50 10.45 -4.40
N PHE A 68 -10.88 10.10 -3.29
CA PHE A 68 -10.74 8.72 -2.83
C PHE A 68 -12.06 7.94 -2.76
N HIS A 69 -13.14 8.57 -2.29
CA HIS A 69 -14.43 7.89 -2.12
C HIS A 69 -15.31 7.87 -3.36
N THR A 70 -15.15 8.83 -4.29
CA THR A 70 -16.10 9.07 -5.37
C THR A 70 -15.56 8.78 -6.76
N HIS A 71 -14.27 8.48 -6.90
CA HIS A 71 -13.73 8.08 -8.21
C HIS A 71 -14.40 6.81 -8.72
N PHE A 72 -14.52 6.67 -10.03
CA PHE A 72 -15.01 5.45 -10.68
C PHE A 72 -14.59 5.39 -12.15
N TYR A 73 -14.81 4.22 -12.77
CA TYR A 73 -14.42 3.93 -14.14
C TYR A 73 -15.64 3.87 -15.05
N PRO A 74 -15.98 4.94 -15.82
CA PRO A 74 -17.24 5.04 -16.55
C PRO A 74 -17.38 4.00 -17.68
N ARG A 75 -16.27 3.48 -18.20
CA ARG A 75 -16.25 2.48 -19.29
C ARG A 75 -16.06 1.05 -18.81
N LEU A 76 -16.05 0.81 -17.50
CA LEU A 76 -15.81 -0.52 -16.92
C LEU A 76 -16.79 -1.58 -17.41
N GLY A 77 -18.07 -1.24 -17.62
CA GLY A 77 -19.05 -2.16 -18.18
C GLY A 77 -18.68 -2.67 -19.58
N ARG A 78 -18.12 -1.80 -20.43
CA ARG A 78 -17.60 -2.20 -21.74
C ARG A 78 -16.41 -3.13 -21.60
N ARG A 79 -15.51 -2.87 -20.64
CA ARG A 79 -14.35 -3.72 -20.35
C ARG A 79 -14.79 -5.12 -19.89
N ILE A 80 -15.73 -5.20 -18.96
CA ILE A 80 -16.31 -6.46 -18.50
C ILE A 80 -16.91 -7.24 -19.67
N ALA A 81 -17.66 -6.58 -20.56
CA ALA A 81 -18.24 -7.23 -21.73
C ALA A 81 -17.19 -7.75 -22.73
N GLN A 82 -16.03 -7.09 -22.85
CA GLN A 82 -14.92 -7.50 -23.69
C GLN A 82 -14.15 -8.70 -23.09
N VAL A 83 -13.78 -8.62 -21.80
CA VAL A 83 -13.01 -9.65 -21.10
C VAL A 83 -13.88 -10.89 -20.79
N ARG A 84 -15.17 -10.68 -20.51
CA ARG A 84 -16.11 -11.73 -20.04
C ARG A 84 -15.50 -12.49 -18.85
N PRO A 85 -15.14 -11.79 -17.77
CA PRO A 85 -14.44 -12.42 -16.67
C PRO A 85 -15.33 -13.40 -15.92
N ASP A 86 -14.72 -14.48 -15.42
CA ASP A 86 -15.34 -15.38 -14.46
C ASP A 86 -15.28 -14.78 -13.05
N LEU A 87 -14.22 -13.97 -12.78
CA LEU A 87 -13.98 -13.25 -11.51
C LEU A 87 -13.56 -11.81 -11.76
N VAL A 88 -14.19 -10.86 -11.05
CA VAL A 88 -13.74 -9.47 -10.95
C VAL A 88 -13.11 -9.24 -9.58
N HIS A 89 -11.78 -9.05 -9.57
CA HIS A 89 -11.00 -8.71 -8.38
C HIS A 89 -10.93 -7.19 -8.26
N ILE A 90 -11.53 -6.64 -7.22
CA ILE A 90 -11.61 -5.20 -7.00
C ILE A 90 -10.61 -4.84 -5.91
N ASP A 91 -9.45 -4.35 -6.31
CA ASP A 91 -8.36 -3.93 -5.44
C ASP A 91 -8.57 -2.47 -4.97
N GLU A 92 -9.76 -2.24 -4.41
CA GLU A 92 -10.24 -0.96 -3.90
C GLU A 92 -11.10 -1.21 -2.65
N GLU A 93 -11.10 -0.23 -1.75
CA GLU A 93 -11.83 -0.33 -0.48
C GLU A 93 -13.36 -0.44 -0.67
N PRO A 94 -14.07 -1.26 0.11
CA PRO A 94 -15.51 -1.49 -0.03
C PRO A 94 -16.40 -0.25 0.05
N TYR A 95 -15.97 0.81 0.72
CA TYR A 95 -16.72 2.06 0.85
C TYR A 95 -16.51 3.04 -0.33
N ASN A 96 -15.74 2.66 -1.35
CA ASN A 96 -15.51 3.48 -2.54
C ASN A 96 -16.60 3.26 -3.60
N LEU A 97 -16.99 4.33 -4.29
CA LEU A 97 -17.94 4.25 -5.40
C LEU A 97 -17.41 3.32 -6.52
N ALA A 98 -16.09 3.33 -6.79
CA ALA A 98 -15.46 2.43 -7.75
C ALA A 98 -15.76 0.96 -7.43
N THR A 99 -15.67 0.57 -6.15
CA THR A 99 -15.94 -0.81 -5.71
C THR A 99 -17.40 -1.19 -5.88
N ALA A 100 -18.34 -0.33 -5.45
CA ALA A 100 -19.75 -0.61 -5.62
C ALA A 100 -20.17 -0.70 -7.10
N HIS A 101 -19.66 0.23 -7.93
CA HIS A 101 -19.90 0.23 -9.36
C HIS A 101 -19.35 -1.03 -10.04
N ALA A 102 -18.13 -1.44 -9.71
CA ALA A 102 -17.52 -2.66 -10.23
C ALA A 102 -18.28 -3.91 -9.78
N THR A 103 -18.66 -3.99 -8.49
CA THR A 103 -19.47 -5.10 -7.95
C THR A 103 -20.82 -5.20 -8.66
N TRP A 104 -21.50 -4.07 -8.86
CA TRP A 104 -22.78 -4.04 -9.56
C TRP A 104 -22.67 -4.53 -11.01
N LEU A 105 -21.66 -4.05 -11.75
CA LEU A 105 -21.44 -4.46 -13.14
C LEU A 105 -21.04 -5.94 -13.25
N ALA A 106 -20.16 -6.42 -12.38
CA ALA A 106 -19.72 -7.81 -12.35
C ALA A 106 -20.91 -8.76 -12.13
N ARG A 107 -21.74 -8.48 -11.14
CA ARG A 107 -22.96 -9.28 -10.87
C ARG A 107 -23.93 -9.30 -12.02
N ARG A 108 -24.11 -8.18 -12.72
CA ARG A 108 -24.97 -8.12 -13.92
C ARG A 108 -24.43 -8.94 -15.09
N SER A 109 -23.13 -9.16 -15.14
CA SER A 109 -22.48 -10.01 -16.16
C SER A 109 -22.38 -11.48 -15.76
N GLY A 110 -22.82 -11.86 -14.54
CA GLY A 110 -22.70 -13.20 -14.00
C GLY A 110 -21.32 -13.55 -13.45
N ALA A 111 -20.40 -12.59 -13.33
CA ALA A 111 -19.07 -12.81 -12.77
C ALA A 111 -19.10 -12.80 -11.24
N HIS A 112 -18.27 -13.64 -10.63
CA HIS A 112 -17.98 -13.57 -9.20
C HIS A 112 -17.23 -12.29 -8.84
N THR A 113 -17.30 -11.87 -7.58
CA THR A 113 -16.70 -10.64 -7.08
C THR A 113 -15.83 -10.89 -5.86
N LEU A 114 -14.69 -10.23 -5.86
CA LEU A 114 -13.70 -10.27 -4.77
C LEU A 114 -13.25 -8.85 -4.48
N PHE A 115 -13.31 -8.39 -3.22
CA PHE A 115 -12.72 -7.12 -2.80
C PHE A 115 -11.42 -7.32 -2.03
N PHE A 116 -10.55 -6.31 -2.05
CA PHE A 116 -9.38 -6.21 -1.19
C PHE A 116 -9.52 -5.01 -0.25
N SER A 117 -9.02 -5.15 1.01
CA SER A 117 -9.03 -4.05 1.96
C SER A 117 -7.84 -4.05 2.93
N TRP A 118 -7.35 -2.85 3.22
CA TRP A 118 -6.40 -2.56 4.30
C TRP A 118 -7.05 -1.93 5.53
N GLN A 119 -8.35 -1.71 5.53
CA GLN A 119 -9.03 -1.00 6.62
C GLN A 119 -8.93 -1.77 7.94
N ASN A 120 -8.01 -1.40 8.79
CA ASN A 120 -7.72 -2.01 10.08
C ASN A 120 -8.30 -1.23 11.29
N ILE A 121 -9.07 -0.17 11.02
CA ILE A 121 -9.80 0.61 12.02
C ILE A 121 -11.28 0.61 11.64
N ASN A 122 -12.16 0.26 12.58
CA ASN A 122 -13.60 0.25 12.35
C ASN A 122 -14.16 1.68 12.30
N ARG A 123 -14.09 2.31 11.12
CA ARG A 123 -14.64 3.63 10.85
C ARG A 123 -16.08 3.53 10.37
N ARG A 124 -16.95 4.38 10.88
CA ARG A 124 -18.29 4.58 10.34
C ARG A 124 -18.23 5.71 9.33
N TYR A 125 -18.77 5.46 8.16
CA TYR A 125 -18.86 6.45 7.09
C TYR A 125 -20.25 7.09 7.06
N PRO A 126 -20.38 8.40 6.75
CA PRO A 126 -21.68 9.03 6.55
C PRO A 126 -22.35 8.51 5.28
N TRP A 127 -23.67 8.72 5.16
CA TRP A 127 -24.37 8.51 3.89
C TRP A 127 -23.75 9.39 2.79
N PRO A 128 -23.54 8.90 1.55
CA PRO A 128 -23.98 7.58 1.03
C PRO A 128 -22.94 6.45 1.20
N PHE A 129 -21.76 6.69 1.78
CA PHE A 129 -20.64 5.75 1.80
C PHE A 129 -20.91 4.53 2.70
N ASP A 130 -21.69 4.68 3.77
CA ASP A 130 -22.13 3.56 4.60
C ASP A 130 -23.10 2.63 3.84
N TRP A 131 -23.95 3.18 2.97
CA TRP A 131 -24.81 2.40 2.09
C TRP A 131 -24.00 1.68 1.01
N ILE A 132 -23.02 2.36 0.40
CA ILE A 132 -22.06 1.80 -0.57
C ILE A 132 -21.32 0.62 0.04
N GLU A 133 -20.76 0.80 1.24
CA GLU A 133 -20.06 -0.26 1.97
C GLU A 133 -20.96 -1.47 2.22
N ARG A 134 -22.15 -1.27 2.77
CA ARG A 134 -23.13 -2.35 3.00
C ARG A 134 -23.53 -3.06 1.73
N TYR A 135 -23.68 -2.33 0.63
CA TYR A 135 -23.97 -2.91 -0.68
C TYR A 135 -22.84 -3.85 -1.12
N VAL A 136 -21.60 -3.40 -1.08
CA VAL A 136 -20.44 -4.21 -1.46
C VAL A 136 -20.33 -5.46 -0.58
N LEU A 137 -20.40 -5.31 0.75
CA LEU A 137 -20.31 -6.44 1.68
C LEU A 137 -21.40 -7.50 1.46
N ARG A 138 -22.59 -7.07 1.10
CA ARG A 138 -23.72 -7.99 0.83
C ARG A 138 -23.58 -8.74 -0.49
N HIS A 139 -22.89 -8.16 -1.46
CA HIS A 139 -22.85 -8.65 -2.83
C HIS A 139 -21.49 -9.15 -3.29
N SER A 140 -20.46 -9.13 -2.44
CA SER A 140 -19.17 -9.73 -2.74
C SER A 140 -19.13 -11.19 -2.32
N ASP A 141 -18.64 -12.04 -3.22
CA ASP A 141 -18.56 -13.49 -2.99
C ASP A 141 -17.36 -13.86 -2.11
N TYR A 142 -16.28 -13.05 -2.15
CA TYR A 142 -15.06 -13.27 -1.40
C TYR A 142 -14.42 -11.94 -0.94
N GLY A 143 -13.68 -12.00 0.15
CA GLY A 143 -12.87 -10.87 0.61
C GLY A 143 -11.41 -11.26 0.85
N ILE A 144 -10.49 -10.40 0.48
CA ILE A 144 -9.09 -10.48 0.90
C ILE A 144 -8.77 -9.24 1.74
N VAL A 145 -8.08 -9.43 2.84
CA VAL A 145 -7.65 -8.36 3.73
C VAL A 145 -6.16 -8.43 3.99
N GLY A 146 -5.53 -7.27 4.17
CA GLY A 146 -4.08 -7.20 4.31
C GLY A 146 -3.54 -7.68 5.66
N ASN A 147 -4.38 -7.70 6.72
CA ASN A 147 -4.00 -8.13 8.06
C ASN A 147 -5.21 -8.61 8.87
N GLN A 148 -4.96 -9.24 10.03
CA GLN A 148 -5.99 -9.77 10.92
C GLN A 148 -6.96 -8.70 11.45
N ALA A 149 -6.44 -7.51 11.79
CA ALA A 149 -7.27 -6.42 12.29
C ALA A 149 -8.29 -5.97 11.24
N ALA A 150 -7.89 -5.88 9.96
CA ALA A 150 -8.79 -5.61 8.86
C ALA A 150 -9.85 -6.71 8.70
N GLY A 151 -9.46 -7.97 8.88
CA GLY A 151 -10.41 -9.10 8.88
C GLY A 151 -11.49 -8.95 9.95
N GLN A 152 -11.08 -8.59 11.17
CA GLN A 152 -12.00 -8.36 12.28
C GLN A 152 -12.94 -7.19 12.00
N VAL A 153 -12.42 -6.08 11.45
CA VAL A 153 -13.25 -4.91 11.07
C VAL A 153 -14.40 -5.32 10.13
N TRP A 154 -14.12 -6.12 9.09
CA TRP A 154 -15.16 -6.52 8.15
C TRP A 154 -16.15 -7.52 8.75
N ARG A 155 -15.71 -8.40 9.67
CA ARG A 155 -16.62 -9.26 10.45
C ARG A 155 -17.56 -8.42 11.33
N ASP A 156 -17.02 -7.41 12.02
CA ASP A 156 -17.80 -6.51 12.88
C ASP A 156 -18.79 -5.66 12.09
N LYS A 157 -18.42 -5.29 10.85
CA LYS A 157 -19.32 -4.61 9.89
C LYS A 157 -20.34 -5.52 9.21
N GLY A 158 -20.32 -6.81 9.53
CA GLY A 158 -21.36 -7.77 9.12
C GLY A 158 -21.03 -8.55 7.83
N TYR A 159 -19.81 -8.53 7.33
CA TYR A 159 -19.42 -9.41 6.23
C TYR A 159 -19.44 -10.88 6.66
N ARG A 160 -20.22 -11.72 5.97
CA ARG A 160 -20.41 -13.13 6.30
C ARG A 160 -19.78 -14.09 5.27
N GLY A 161 -19.32 -13.57 4.13
CA GLY A 161 -18.69 -14.36 3.09
C GLY A 161 -17.31 -14.90 3.50
N PRO A 162 -16.72 -15.77 2.67
CA PRO A 162 -15.32 -16.21 2.84
C PRO A 162 -14.37 -15.02 2.87
N LEU A 163 -13.35 -15.08 3.75
CA LEU A 163 -12.38 -14.01 3.96
C LEU A 163 -11.00 -14.62 4.19
N ALA A 164 -10.03 -14.22 3.37
CA ALA A 164 -8.63 -14.57 3.55
C ALA A 164 -7.80 -13.38 4.03
N VAL A 165 -6.82 -13.64 4.88
CA VAL A 165 -5.80 -12.67 5.27
C VAL A 165 -4.57 -12.92 4.41
N ILE A 166 -4.35 -12.05 3.42
CA ILE A 166 -3.23 -12.15 2.48
C ILE A 166 -2.62 -10.76 2.35
N PRO A 167 -1.39 -10.51 2.82
CA PRO A 167 -0.71 -9.25 2.58
C PRO A 167 -0.57 -9.00 1.08
N GLN A 168 -0.98 -7.83 0.63
CA GLN A 168 -0.97 -7.47 -0.78
C GLN A 168 0.44 -7.30 -1.35
N PHE A 169 1.40 -6.95 -0.47
CA PHE A 169 2.76 -6.61 -0.83
C PHE A 169 3.73 -7.67 -0.33
N GLY A 170 4.66 -8.00 -1.19
CA GLY A 170 5.86 -8.77 -0.88
C GLY A 170 7.10 -8.00 -1.33
N VAL A 171 8.25 -8.62 -1.20
CA VAL A 171 9.53 -8.13 -1.69
C VAL A 171 10.18 -9.16 -2.58
N ASP A 172 10.96 -8.71 -3.56
CA ASP A 172 11.77 -9.63 -4.37
C ASP A 172 13.08 -9.95 -3.60
N PRO A 173 13.28 -11.20 -3.13
CA PRO A 173 14.46 -11.57 -2.36
C PRO A 173 15.75 -11.57 -3.20
N LYS A 174 15.66 -11.44 -4.51
CA LYS A 174 16.82 -11.26 -5.38
C LYS A 174 17.33 -9.83 -5.34
N LEU A 175 16.45 -8.86 -5.09
CA LEU A 175 16.77 -7.43 -4.97
C LEU A 175 17.11 -7.06 -3.52
N PHE A 176 16.26 -7.48 -2.58
CA PHE A 176 16.43 -7.25 -1.15
C PHE A 176 17.18 -8.44 -0.55
N LYS A 177 18.50 -8.35 -0.50
CA LYS A 177 19.38 -9.41 0.02
C LYS A 177 20.60 -8.78 0.68
N PRO A 178 21.18 -9.45 1.69
CA PRO A 178 22.44 -9.05 2.29
C PRO A 178 23.57 -8.95 1.24
N ASP A 179 24.47 -8.03 1.41
CA ASP A 179 25.64 -7.83 0.53
C ASP A 179 26.97 -8.37 1.11
N GLY A 180 26.90 -8.98 2.30
CA GLY A 180 28.07 -9.60 2.96
C GLY A 180 29.16 -8.61 3.38
N ARG A 181 28.83 -7.32 3.54
CA ARG A 181 29.81 -6.29 3.86
C ARG A 181 30.39 -6.43 5.27
N ALA A 182 31.61 -5.89 5.41
CA ALA A 182 32.30 -5.83 6.70
C ALA A 182 31.58 -4.92 7.72
N PRO A 183 31.72 -5.21 9.02
CA PRO A 183 31.23 -4.34 10.09
C PRO A 183 31.74 -2.91 9.93
N ARG A 184 30.86 -1.93 10.22
CA ARG A 184 31.20 -0.51 10.19
C ARG A 184 31.73 -0.05 11.54
N ARG A 185 32.40 1.10 11.54
CA ARG A 185 32.83 1.76 12.79
C ARG A 185 31.67 2.41 13.53
N GLU A 186 30.64 2.88 12.80
CA GLU A 186 29.43 3.48 13.35
C GLU A 186 28.24 2.57 13.10
N PHE A 187 27.38 2.42 14.10
CA PHE A 187 26.11 1.68 13.99
C PHE A 187 25.04 2.58 13.35
N VAL A 188 24.51 2.20 12.19
CA VAL A 188 23.58 3.02 11.42
C VAL A 188 22.13 2.58 11.65
N ILE A 189 21.36 3.44 12.31
CA ILE A 189 19.94 3.29 12.56
C ILE A 189 19.19 4.01 11.46
N GLY A 190 18.28 3.34 10.75
CA GLY A 190 17.48 3.92 9.69
C GLY A 190 16.00 4.04 10.04
N PHE A 191 15.38 5.10 9.57
CA PHE A 191 13.94 5.22 9.43
C PHE A 191 13.62 5.50 7.96
N ILE A 192 12.61 4.80 7.41
CA ILE A 192 12.18 4.98 6.03
C ILE A 192 10.68 5.21 6.00
N GLY A 193 10.25 6.37 5.51
CA GLY A 193 8.84 6.69 5.41
C GLY A 193 8.51 8.17 5.56
N ARG A 194 7.23 8.48 5.66
CA ARG A 194 6.76 9.86 5.89
C ARG A 194 7.16 10.33 7.29
N LEU A 195 7.70 11.54 7.38
CA LEU A 195 8.01 12.19 8.64
C LEU A 195 6.74 12.86 9.18
N VAL A 196 5.89 12.04 9.80
CA VAL A 196 4.62 12.46 10.41
C VAL A 196 4.53 11.94 11.84
N PHE A 197 3.77 12.62 12.69
CA PHE A 197 3.64 12.31 14.12
C PHE A 197 3.27 10.83 14.38
N GLU A 198 2.37 10.29 13.57
CA GLU A 198 1.89 8.90 13.70
C GLU A 198 3.01 7.86 13.52
N LYS A 199 4.07 8.21 12.80
CA LYS A 199 5.23 7.32 12.61
C LYS A 199 6.20 7.28 13.79
N GLY A 200 5.97 8.11 14.83
CA GLY A 200 6.76 8.07 16.06
C GLY A 200 8.21 8.52 15.90
N VAL A 201 8.50 9.30 14.87
CA VAL A 201 9.86 9.71 14.49
C VAL A 201 10.59 10.49 15.59
N ASP A 202 9.86 11.27 16.40
CA ASP A 202 10.39 11.97 17.57
C ASP A 202 10.82 11.01 18.69
N MET A 203 10.10 9.89 18.88
CA MET A 203 10.52 8.86 19.83
C MET A 203 11.84 8.23 19.41
N LEU A 204 12.05 8.05 18.11
CA LEU A 204 13.29 7.49 17.58
C LEU A 204 14.49 8.41 17.84
N VAL A 205 14.33 9.73 17.63
CA VAL A 205 15.38 10.73 17.94
C VAL A 205 15.73 10.70 19.43
N LYS A 206 14.72 10.70 20.31
CA LYS A 206 14.91 10.62 21.77
C LYS A 206 15.59 9.32 22.20
N ALA A 207 15.19 8.20 21.62
CA ALA A 207 15.79 6.90 21.91
C ALA A 207 17.24 6.83 21.44
N ALA A 208 17.55 7.33 20.25
CA ALA A 208 18.91 7.38 19.73
C ALA A 208 19.82 8.25 20.59
N ALA A 209 19.35 9.40 21.10
CA ALA A 209 20.12 10.27 21.98
C ALA A 209 20.57 9.58 23.28
N ALA A 210 19.86 8.54 23.73
CA ALA A 210 20.22 7.78 24.93
C ALA A 210 21.19 6.61 24.66
N LEU A 211 21.55 6.35 23.40
CA LEU A 211 22.44 5.25 23.05
C LEU A 211 23.92 5.60 23.34
N PRO A 212 24.67 4.66 23.91
CA PRO A 212 26.12 4.81 24.06
C PRO A 212 26.86 4.52 22.75
N GLY A 213 28.11 4.97 22.66
CA GLY A 213 29.03 4.61 21.56
C GLY A 213 28.82 5.43 20.28
N ALA A 214 29.37 4.93 19.19
CA ALA A 214 29.32 5.57 17.88
C ALA A 214 28.13 5.04 17.06
N TRP A 215 27.19 5.90 16.81
CA TRP A 215 26.00 5.61 16.01
C TRP A 215 25.61 6.81 15.15
N ARG A 216 24.84 6.53 14.11
CA ARG A 216 24.21 7.52 13.23
C ARG A 216 22.75 7.19 13.02
N LEU A 217 21.87 8.20 13.03
CA LEU A 217 20.45 8.08 12.72
C LEU A 217 20.17 8.72 11.35
N VAL A 218 19.58 7.95 10.46
CA VAL A 218 19.31 8.39 9.08
C VAL A 218 17.81 8.31 8.79
N PHE A 219 17.25 9.42 8.35
CA PHE A 219 15.86 9.51 7.90
C PHE A 219 15.78 9.55 6.38
N CYS A 220 15.16 8.52 5.76
CA CYS A 220 14.84 8.48 4.34
C CYS A 220 13.35 8.77 4.15
N GLY A 221 13.05 9.94 3.59
CA GLY A 221 11.69 10.41 3.36
C GLY A 221 11.50 11.87 3.72
N GLY A 222 10.27 12.33 3.66
CA GLY A 222 9.92 13.71 3.96
C GLY A 222 8.58 13.82 4.70
N GLY A 223 8.28 15.00 5.18
CA GLY A 223 7.02 15.28 5.85
C GLY A 223 7.10 16.49 6.80
N PRO A 224 5.96 16.92 7.35
CA PRO A 224 5.84 18.14 8.15
C PRO A 224 6.65 18.10 9.45
N GLU A 225 6.98 16.92 9.97
CA GLU A 225 7.76 16.80 11.21
C GLU A 225 9.26 17.07 11.02
N ARG A 226 9.78 17.23 9.79
CA ARG A 226 11.22 17.36 9.52
C ARG A 226 11.87 18.49 10.35
N GLU A 227 11.32 19.70 10.29
CA GLU A 227 11.86 20.84 11.03
C GLU A 227 11.81 20.65 12.54
N THR A 228 10.74 19.98 13.02
CA THR A 228 10.60 19.65 14.45
C THR A 228 11.67 18.65 14.89
N LEU A 229 11.98 17.66 14.05
CA LEU A 229 13.03 16.66 14.34
C LEU A 229 14.43 17.26 14.30
N GLU A 230 14.71 18.19 13.37
CA GLU A 230 15.98 18.90 13.30
C GLU A 230 16.19 19.75 14.58
N ARG A 231 15.16 20.48 15.05
CA ARG A 231 15.22 21.21 16.32
C ARG A 231 15.42 20.27 17.51
N LEU A 232 14.69 19.17 17.57
CA LEU A 232 14.82 18.17 18.64
C LEU A 232 16.24 17.59 18.70
N ALA A 233 16.86 17.33 17.54
CA ALA A 233 18.23 16.85 17.46
C ALA A 233 19.22 17.91 17.99
N GLN A 234 18.97 19.20 17.75
CA GLN A 234 19.77 20.32 18.32
C GLN A 234 19.61 20.41 19.84
N GLU A 235 18.38 20.36 20.35
CA GLU A 235 18.11 20.40 21.79
C GLU A 235 18.79 19.25 22.56
N LEU A 236 18.87 18.07 21.90
CA LEU A 236 19.54 16.90 22.46
C LEU A 236 21.05 16.83 22.20
N ASN A 237 21.63 17.83 21.50
CA ASN A 237 23.05 17.91 21.13
C ASN A 237 23.53 16.70 20.30
N ILE A 238 22.72 16.22 19.33
CA ILE A 238 23.03 15.08 18.45
C ILE A 238 22.88 15.41 16.96
N SER A 239 22.82 16.70 16.59
CA SER A 239 22.61 17.12 15.20
C SER A 239 23.68 16.58 14.23
N ASP A 240 24.91 16.42 14.68
CA ASP A 240 26.02 15.85 13.92
C ASP A 240 25.86 14.35 13.63
N ARG A 241 24.96 13.67 14.37
CA ARG A 241 24.67 12.23 14.25
C ARG A 241 23.36 11.94 13.50
N VAL A 242 22.55 12.96 13.18
CA VAL A 242 21.24 12.80 12.52
C VAL A 242 21.30 13.34 11.09
N THR A 243 20.86 12.53 10.13
CA THR A 243 20.86 12.91 8.70
C THR A 243 19.46 12.75 8.11
N PHE A 244 19.06 13.65 7.23
CA PHE A 244 17.79 13.64 6.51
C PHE A 244 18.05 13.58 5.01
N ASP A 245 17.98 12.39 4.42
CA ASP A 245 18.35 12.13 3.01
C ASP A 245 17.22 12.46 2.00
N GLY A 246 16.01 12.83 2.49
CA GLY A 246 14.86 13.06 1.63
C GLY A 246 14.29 11.77 1.02
N TRP A 247 13.44 11.93 -0.02
CA TRP A 247 12.86 10.80 -0.74
C TRP A 247 13.88 10.18 -1.68
N GLN A 248 13.90 8.84 -1.71
CA GLN A 248 14.71 8.05 -2.62
C GLN A 248 13.81 7.31 -3.62
N ASP A 249 14.31 7.09 -4.84
CA ASP A 249 13.62 6.29 -5.83
C ASP A 249 13.43 4.84 -5.37
N SER A 250 12.29 4.25 -5.69
CA SER A 250 11.94 2.88 -5.30
C SER A 250 12.97 1.86 -5.81
N THR A 251 13.60 2.13 -6.95
CA THR A 251 14.66 1.29 -7.56
C THR A 251 15.98 1.33 -6.80
N GLN A 252 16.22 2.40 -6.02
CA GLN A 252 17.44 2.57 -5.22
C GLN A 252 17.29 2.04 -3.79
N MET A 253 16.07 1.73 -3.37
CA MET A 253 15.78 1.27 -2.01
C MET A 253 16.58 0.04 -1.58
N PRO A 254 16.80 -1.01 -2.40
CA PRO A 254 17.62 -2.15 -1.98
C PRO A 254 19.04 -1.76 -1.58
N GLN A 255 19.64 -0.81 -2.29
CA GLN A 255 20.98 -0.29 -1.95
C GLN A 255 20.94 0.62 -0.71
N TYR A 256 19.82 1.34 -0.52
CA TYR A 256 19.65 2.20 0.66
C TYR A 256 19.56 1.36 1.94
N TYR A 257 18.75 0.29 1.95
CA TYR A 257 18.65 -0.63 3.09
C TYR A 257 20.01 -1.21 3.50
N ARG A 258 20.88 -1.51 2.54
CA ARG A 258 22.23 -2.01 2.81
C ARG A 258 23.12 -1.00 3.55
N LYS A 259 22.76 0.28 3.60
CA LYS A 259 23.48 1.28 4.41
C LYS A 259 23.11 1.22 5.88
N LEU A 260 22.06 0.51 6.25
CA LEU A 260 21.54 0.44 7.61
C LEU A 260 22.04 -0.83 8.32
N ASP A 261 22.24 -0.76 9.62
CA ASP A 261 22.47 -1.91 10.49
C ASP A 261 21.17 -2.36 11.16
N VAL A 262 20.26 -1.40 11.40
CA VAL A 262 18.89 -1.67 11.86
C VAL A 262 17.92 -0.68 11.23
N LEU A 263 16.73 -1.15 10.89
CA LEU A 263 15.58 -0.31 10.55
C LEU A 263 14.63 -0.22 11.75
N ALA A 264 14.25 1.00 12.13
CA ALA A 264 13.26 1.24 13.17
C ALA A 264 11.98 1.84 12.58
N LEU A 265 10.82 1.29 12.93
CA LEU A 265 9.50 1.79 12.57
C LEU A 265 8.64 1.94 13.83
N PRO A 266 8.83 3.00 14.64
CA PRO A 266 8.17 3.17 15.93
C PRO A 266 6.77 3.77 15.81
N SER A 267 5.98 3.30 14.85
CA SER A 267 4.63 3.80 14.57
C SER A 267 3.71 3.75 15.80
N ARG A 268 3.01 4.84 16.07
CA ARG A 268 2.05 4.97 17.17
C ARG A 268 0.69 4.44 16.75
N THR A 269 0.06 3.61 17.58
CA THR A 269 -1.35 3.29 17.43
C THR A 269 -2.19 4.40 18.08
N ARG A 270 -3.17 4.93 17.33
CA ARG A 270 -4.12 5.96 17.75
C ARG A 270 -5.56 5.54 17.42
N PRO A 271 -6.58 6.12 18.01
CA PRO A 271 -7.98 5.79 17.70
C PRO A 271 -8.35 5.94 16.22
N ASN A 272 -7.67 6.85 15.50
CA ASN A 272 -7.92 7.14 14.09
C ASN A 272 -6.79 6.71 13.16
N TRP A 273 -5.71 6.09 13.68
CA TRP A 273 -4.58 5.67 12.87
C TRP A 273 -3.83 4.49 13.49
N MET A 274 -3.51 3.50 12.68
CA MET A 274 -2.69 2.35 13.03
C MET A 274 -1.90 1.90 11.80
N GLU A 275 -0.66 1.46 12.01
CA GLU A 275 0.14 0.89 10.92
C GLU A 275 -0.58 -0.30 10.29
N GLN A 276 -0.68 -0.32 8.97
CA GLN A 276 -1.42 -1.35 8.25
C GLN A 276 -0.56 -2.58 7.96
N PHE A 277 0.69 -2.37 7.53
CA PHE A 277 1.58 -3.46 7.13
C PHE A 277 3.05 -3.23 7.52
N GLY A 278 3.54 -1.98 7.38
CA GLY A 278 4.96 -1.69 7.59
C GLY A 278 5.85 -2.34 6.52
N ARG A 279 5.54 -2.13 5.23
CA ARG A 279 6.27 -2.70 4.10
C ARG A 279 7.80 -2.58 4.23
N VAL A 280 8.29 -1.44 4.74
CA VAL A 280 9.71 -1.18 4.96
C VAL A 280 10.38 -2.19 5.88
N LEU A 281 9.63 -2.82 6.80
CA LEU A 281 10.15 -3.90 7.67
C LEU A 281 10.45 -5.16 6.86
N VAL A 282 9.54 -5.53 5.95
CA VAL A 282 9.73 -6.71 5.08
C VAL A 282 10.87 -6.47 4.07
N GLU A 283 11.03 -5.22 3.62
CA GLU A 283 12.14 -4.83 2.73
C GLU A 283 13.50 -4.86 3.44
N ALA A 284 13.53 -4.62 4.75
CA ALA A 284 14.75 -4.62 5.55
C ALA A 284 15.16 -6.02 6.06
N MET A 285 14.24 -6.96 6.16
CA MET A 285 14.47 -8.34 6.63
C MET A 285 15.24 -9.17 5.61
#